data_ed61932fc51f6349f1cb50fd34021b4d
#
_entry.id   ed61932fc51f6349f1cb50fd34021b4d
#
_cell.length_a   1.000
_cell.length_b   1.000
_cell.length_c   1.000
_cell.angle_alpha   90.00
_cell.angle_beta   90.00
_cell.angle_gamma   90.00
#
_symmetry.space_group_name_H-M   'P 1'
#
loop_
_entity.id
_entity.type
_entity.pdbx_description
1 polymer ?
#
loop_
_entity_poly.entity_id
_entity_poly.type
_entity_poly.pdbx_seq_one_letter_code
_entity_poly.pdbx_strand_id
1 'polypeptide(L)'
;RMVYEFDPADILYSYMYPATVRTFRTAGFQWITQFAYDPIDMAAYNTEYQTHYLNVAYTPNKAIGLMIAAEVAQKVGRGESFGSYPADTLFNDFRVSYVQDLSELNDGEKFYYSNTTQTRPKDISQLRAIAGCGKSPVVNYEGTGVYWLDRLEEGVWRLEVMPDAVQVSDPFTRPSLDKEVMRIVSGAWDMTLNLPDLGKQFRVNGLDNGNTFSSQAANGKISTLRPGVYLLQREGISASGKWTTDAHWQNITLGEYVCPSISDNKGFTVTHSPAKTVDAGKDLQIEAIVAGNEMPDSVIIYTDKISFWNEKNPYLKMNHTGGYTYRATVPATEIKEGCFRYNIVVCQGDKRQTFPSGVARSPLDWDYTSATLWETNVVAPEKPLSLLEIGDADSKLETYTMPGWSLTNRQLMQNAPTEKPTLRITFESKDKAPVFVLRRYIKEDIDGRPERLASCRTLCIHAKKIPEGLKAGFI
;
A
#
# COMPACT_ATOMS: atom_id res chain seq x y z
N ARG A 1 -7.63 6.00 -33.32
CA ARG A 1 -8.00 4.99 -32.31
C ARG A 1 -8.08 5.64 -30.95
N MET A 2 -9.03 5.20 -30.12
CA MET A 2 -9.19 5.66 -28.74
C MET A 2 -9.44 4.46 -27.82
N VAL A 3 -9.06 4.62 -26.56
CA VAL A 3 -9.49 3.78 -25.44
C VAL A 3 -10.59 4.56 -24.73
N TYR A 4 -11.79 4.01 -24.71
CA TYR A 4 -12.95 4.67 -24.12
C TYR A 4 -12.89 4.65 -22.59
N GLU A 5 -12.53 3.52 -22.03
CA GLU A 5 -12.37 3.32 -20.59
C GLU A 5 -11.21 2.39 -20.32
N PHE A 6 -10.40 2.69 -19.31
CA PHE A 6 -9.46 1.75 -18.76
C PHE A 6 -9.21 2.03 -17.29
N ASP A 7 -9.02 0.99 -16.53
CA ASP A 7 -8.39 0.98 -15.23
C ASP A 7 -7.53 -0.29 -15.13
N PRO A 8 -6.31 -0.20 -14.65
CA PRO A 8 -5.48 -1.37 -14.43
C PRO A 8 -5.93 -2.13 -13.19
N ALA A 9 -7.09 -2.55 -13.02
CA ALA A 9 -7.72 -3.40 -11.99
C ALA A 9 -6.79 -3.93 -10.86
N ASP A 10 -5.87 -3.12 -10.42
CA ASP A 10 -5.01 -3.29 -9.25
C ASP A 10 -5.38 -2.21 -8.24
N ILE A 11 -5.56 -2.52 -7.01
CA ILE A 11 -6.13 -1.58 -6.06
C ILE A 11 -5.10 -0.57 -5.56
N LEU A 12 -3.86 -0.97 -5.38
CA LEU A 12 -2.88 -0.15 -4.64
C LEU A 12 -1.59 0.13 -5.41
N TYR A 13 -1.31 -0.58 -6.50
CA TYR A 13 -0.04 -0.44 -7.20
C TYR A 13 -0.02 0.77 -8.13
N SER A 14 1.07 1.51 -8.09
CA SER A 14 1.21 2.79 -8.80
C SER A 14 1.82 2.68 -10.19
N TYR A 15 2.47 1.56 -10.54
CA TYR A 15 3.20 1.40 -11.80
C TYR A 15 2.30 1.07 -13.00
N MET A 16 1.10 0.56 -12.77
CA MET A 16 0.25 0.04 -13.83
C MET A 16 -0.29 1.11 -14.78
N TYR A 17 -0.65 2.28 -14.28
CA TYR A 17 -1.15 3.36 -15.13
C TYR A 17 -0.14 3.79 -16.20
N PRO A 18 1.10 4.18 -15.87
CA PRO A 18 2.08 4.56 -16.90
C PRO A 18 2.45 3.41 -17.83
N ALA A 19 2.56 2.18 -17.32
CA ALA A 19 2.86 0.99 -18.12
C ALA A 19 1.76 0.71 -19.16
N THR A 20 0.49 0.83 -18.74
CA THR A 20 -0.68 0.62 -19.63
C THR A 20 -0.75 1.71 -20.68
N VAL A 21 -0.60 3.00 -20.29
CA VAL A 21 -0.63 4.12 -21.23
C VAL A 21 0.53 4.05 -22.22
N ARG A 22 1.74 3.69 -21.79
CA ARG A 22 2.86 3.37 -22.70
C ARG A 22 2.46 2.34 -23.75
N THR A 23 1.84 1.25 -23.32
CA THR A 23 1.38 0.19 -24.23
C THR A 23 0.36 0.70 -25.23
N PHE A 24 -0.60 1.52 -24.79
CA PHE A 24 -1.58 2.14 -25.69
C PHE A 24 -0.93 3.09 -26.68
N ARG A 25 0.05 3.91 -26.27
CA ARG A 25 0.78 4.79 -27.19
C ARG A 25 1.56 3.99 -28.23
N THR A 26 2.25 2.93 -27.81
CA THR A 26 2.94 1.99 -28.74
C THR A 26 1.96 1.36 -29.73
N ALA A 27 0.77 1.00 -29.31
CA ALA A 27 -0.30 0.46 -30.18
C ALA A 27 -0.98 1.53 -31.07
N GLY A 28 -0.56 2.79 -30.98
CA GLY A 28 -1.04 3.90 -31.82
C GLY A 28 -2.35 4.55 -31.37
N PHE A 29 -2.76 4.36 -30.12
CA PHE A 29 -3.92 5.05 -29.56
C PHE A 29 -3.61 6.54 -29.33
N GLN A 30 -4.56 7.40 -29.66
CA GLN A 30 -4.44 8.85 -29.57
C GLN A 30 -5.11 9.40 -28.32
N TRP A 31 -6.28 8.86 -27.97
CA TRP A 31 -7.11 9.28 -26.87
C TRP A 31 -7.26 8.12 -25.89
N ILE A 32 -7.09 8.40 -24.61
CA ILE A 32 -7.12 7.38 -23.54
C ILE A 32 -7.89 7.99 -22.38
N THR A 33 -8.99 7.36 -21.99
CA THR A 33 -9.84 7.80 -20.87
C THR A 33 -9.73 6.83 -19.73
N GLN A 34 -9.35 7.33 -18.56
CA GLN A 34 -9.35 6.55 -17.33
C GLN A 34 -10.79 6.43 -16.80
N PHE A 35 -11.12 5.32 -16.17
CA PHE A 35 -12.36 5.01 -15.48
C PHE A 35 -12.02 4.20 -14.20
N ALA A 36 -12.50 4.52 -13.00
CA ALA A 36 -13.24 5.68 -12.58
C ALA A 36 -12.50 6.40 -11.44
N TYR A 37 -13.01 7.51 -10.94
CA TYR A 37 -12.46 8.22 -9.78
C TYR A 37 -13.47 8.21 -8.65
N ASP A 38 -13.08 7.71 -7.47
CA ASP A 38 -13.97 7.60 -6.33
C ASP A 38 -14.26 8.96 -5.70
N PRO A 39 -15.54 9.30 -5.47
CA PRO A 39 -15.92 10.50 -4.75
C PRO A 39 -15.32 10.51 -3.34
N ILE A 40 -14.89 11.69 -2.88
CA ILE A 40 -14.19 11.84 -1.60
C ILE A 40 -14.99 11.31 -0.40
N ASP A 41 -16.32 11.43 -0.44
CA ASP A 41 -17.21 11.01 0.64
C ASP A 41 -17.36 9.48 0.75
N MET A 42 -17.05 8.75 -0.30
CA MET A 42 -17.20 7.30 -0.39
C MET A 42 -15.87 6.56 -0.52
N ALA A 43 -14.81 7.28 -0.85
CA ALA A 43 -13.51 6.68 -1.14
C ALA A 43 -12.92 5.89 0.04
N ALA A 44 -13.25 6.25 1.30
CA ALA A 44 -12.84 5.48 2.47
C ALA A 44 -13.28 4.01 2.43
N TYR A 45 -14.38 3.71 1.73
CA TYR A 45 -15.06 2.40 1.75
C TYR A 45 -14.86 1.59 0.47
N ASN A 46 -14.30 2.19 -0.59
CA ASN A 46 -14.10 1.54 -1.90
C ASN A 46 -15.37 0.85 -2.42
N THR A 47 -16.48 1.58 -2.49
CA THR A 47 -17.82 1.02 -2.79
C THR A 47 -18.22 1.13 -4.26
N GLU A 48 -17.52 1.92 -5.07
CA GLU A 48 -17.82 2.08 -6.49
C GLU A 48 -17.55 0.77 -7.25
N TYR A 49 -16.33 0.56 -7.65
CA TYR A 49 -15.89 -0.67 -8.28
C TYR A 49 -14.66 -1.17 -7.54
N GLN A 50 -14.79 -2.28 -6.87
CA GLN A 50 -13.78 -2.82 -5.97
C GLN A 50 -12.34 -2.84 -6.53
N THR A 51 -12.19 -3.02 -7.84
CA THR A 51 -10.89 -3.06 -8.52
C THR A 51 -10.46 -1.72 -9.12
N HIS A 52 -11.32 -0.70 -9.10
CA HIS A 52 -11.08 0.60 -9.72
C HIS A 52 -10.79 1.71 -8.70
N TYR A 53 -10.29 1.34 -7.55
CA TYR A 53 -10.07 2.24 -6.43
C TYR A 53 -9.06 3.33 -6.76
N LEU A 54 -9.54 4.57 -6.90
CA LEU A 54 -8.71 5.73 -7.21
C LEU A 54 -9.26 7.01 -6.58
N ASN A 55 -8.51 7.58 -5.65
CA ASN A 55 -8.76 8.90 -5.09
C ASN A 55 -7.42 9.48 -4.59
N VAL A 56 -7.17 10.75 -4.84
CA VAL A 56 -5.88 11.39 -4.50
C VAL A 56 -5.55 11.33 -3.02
N ALA A 57 -6.55 11.40 -2.15
CA ALA A 57 -6.34 11.33 -0.70
C ALA A 57 -6.25 9.90 -0.19
N TYR A 58 -7.02 8.95 -0.75
CA TYR A 58 -7.12 7.58 -0.24
C TYR A 58 -6.19 6.59 -0.94
N THR A 59 -5.79 6.86 -2.19
CA THR A 59 -4.81 6.05 -2.94
C THR A 59 -3.71 6.92 -3.54
N PRO A 60 -2.94 7.62 -2.69
CA PRO A 60 -2.00 8.67 -3.11
C PRO A 60 -0.96 8.20 -4.13
N ASN A 61 -0.38 7.01 -3.94
CA ASN A 61 0.59 6.42 -4.87
C ASN A 61 0.00 6.20 -6.26
N LYS A 62 -1.21 5.61 -6.30
CA LYS A 62 -1.93 5.34 -7.56
C LYS A 62 -2.31 6.63 -8.27
N ALA A 63 -2.72 7.67 -7.52
CA ALA A 63 -3.04 8.99 -8.07
C ALA A 63 -1.81 9.67 -8.71
N ILE A 64 -0.64 9.59 -8.08
CA ILE A 64 0.62 10.05 -8.70
C ILE A 64 0.96 9.21 -9.93
N GLY A 65 0.74 7.89 -9.88
CA GLY A 65 0.87 7.02 -11.06
C GLY A 65 0.02 7.49 -12.24
N LEU A 66 -1.23 7.91 -11.99
CA LEU A 66 -2.11 8.48 -13.02
C LEU A 66 -1.59 9.85 -13.54
N MET A 67 -1.10 10.73 -12.66
CA MET A 67 -0.47 11.99 -13.09
C MET A 67 0.71 11.71 -14.05
N ILE A 68 1.56 10.75 -13.71
CA ILE A 68 2.69 10.36 -14.58
C ILE A 68 2.17 9.75 -15.89
N ALA A 69 1.11 8.95 -15.86
CA ALA A 69 0.47 8.38 -17.05
C ALA A 69 -0.08 9.45 -17.99
N ALA A 70 -0.62 10.55 -17.45
CA ALA A 70 -1.04 11.71 -18.25
C ALA A 70 0.14 12.36 -18.99
N GLU A 71 1.29 12.48 -18.33
CA GLU A 71 2.53 12.97 -18.97
C GLU A 71 3.03 11.98 -20.05
N VAL A 72 2.94 10.67 -19.80
CA VAL A 72 3.25 9.63 -20.81
C VAL A 72 2.35 9.79 -22.04
N ALA A 73 1.05 10.00 -21.85
CA ALA A 73 0.10 10.19 -22.94
C ALA A 73 0.44 11.43 -23.82
N GLN A 74 1.00 12.47 -23.21
CA GLN A 74 1.37 13.72 -23.89
C GLN A 74 2.74 13.64 -24.56
N LYS A 75 3.74 13.06 -23.91
CA LYS A 75 5.16 13.11 -24.33
C LYS A 75 5.58 11.93 -25.21
N VAL A 76 4.92 10.77 -25.07
CA VAL A 76 5.23 9.59 -25.89
C VAL A 76 4.48 9.64 -27.21
N GLY A 77 5.21 9.54 -28.34
CA GLY A 77 4.64 9.52 -29.68
C GLY A 77 3.75 8.32 -29.95
N ARG A 78 2.76 8.45 -30.83
CA ARG A 78 1.93 7.33 -31.28
C ARG A 78 2.76 6.34 -32.12
N GLY A 79 2.71 5.07 -31.76
CA GLY A 79 3.49 4.03 -32.45
C GLY A 79 4.94 3.98 -32.01
N GLU A 80 5.35 4.83 -31.08
CA GLU A 80 6.71 4.80 -30.51
C GLU A 80 6.88 3.55 -29.64
N SER A 81 7.97 2.83 -29.84
CA SER A 81 8.27 1.57 -29.14
C SER A 81 9.56 1.69 -28.32
N PHE A 82 9.53 1.14 -27.12
CA PHE A 82 10.63 1.18 -26.17
C PHE A 82 11.09 -0.23 -25.75
N GLY A 83 10.95 -1.20 -26.63
CA GLY A 83 11.30 -2.59 -26.33
C GLY A 83 10.21 -3.35 -25.60
N SER A 84 10.57 -4.46 -24.98
CA SER A 84 9.63 -5.37 -24.29
C SER A 84 9.49 -5.03 -22.83
N TYR A 85 8.27 -4.68 -22.40
CA TYR A 85 7.94 -4.53 -20.99
C TYR A 85 7.71 -5.93 -20.35
N PRO A 86 8.16 -6.20 -19.12
CA PRO A 86 8.84 -5.28 -18.18
C PRO A 86 10.36 -5.21 -18.31
N ALA A 87 10.98 -5.88 -19.27
CA ALA A 87 12.45 -5.93 -19.43
C ALA A 87 13.05 -4.52 -19.65
N ASP A 88 12.33 -3.68 -20.39
CA ASP A 88 12.69 -2.29 -20.61
C ASP A 88 11.76 -1.36 -19.83
N THR A 89 12.19 -0.95 -18.65
CA THR A 89 11.42 -0.15 -17.70
C THR A 89 11.70 1.35 -17.82
N LEU A 90 12.76 1.75 -18.54
CA LEU A 90 13.12 3.13 -18.83
C LEU A 90 12.65 3.49 -20.23
N PHE A 91 11.97 4.63 -20.37
CA PHE A 91 11.52 5.15 -21.66
C PHE A 91 11.38 6.67 -21.60
N ASN A 92 12.02 7.39 -22.53
CA ASN A 92 12.12 8.85 -22.50
C ASN A 92 12.53 9.38 -21.11
N ASP A 93 11.68 10.21 -20.51
CA ASP A 93 11.87 10.80 -19.18
C ASP A 93 11.21 9.99 -18.08
N PHE A 94 10.71 8.78 -18.39
CA PHE A 94 9.93 7.96 -17.50
C PHE A 94 10.66 6.71 -17.05
N ARG A 95 10.36 6.27 -15.85
CA ARG A 95 10.74 4.96 -15.29
C ARG A 95 9.54 4.30 -14.64
N VAL A 96 9.41 3.00 -14.88
CA VAL A 96 8.39 2.16 -14.24
C VAL A 96 9.08 0.93 -13.65
N SER A 97 8.84 0.64 -12.37
CA SER A 97 9.42 -0.52 -11.69
C SER A 97 8.35 -1.33 -10.99
N TYR A 98 8.12 -2.53 -11.50
CA TYR A 98 7.24 -3.52 -10.87
C TYR A 98 7.73 -3.91 -9.47
N VAL A 99 9.03 -4.20 -9.32
CA VAL A 99 9.62 -4.67 -8.05
C VAL A 99 9.56 -3.62 -6.94
N GLN A 100 9.63 -2.34 -7.31
CA GLN A 100 9.64 -1.22 -6.36
C GLN A 100 8.26 -0.58 -6.20
N ASP A 101 7.24 -1.05 -6.93
CA ASP A 101 5.94 -0.37 -7.06
C ASP A 101 6.12 1.12 -7.34
N LEU A 102 6.86 1.45 -8.38
CA LEU A 102 7.31 2.81 -8.63
C LEU A 102 7.02 3.26 -10.06
N SER A 103 6.52 4.45 -10.17
CA SER A 103 6.47 5.25 -11.40
C SER A 103 7.18 6.56 -11.20
N GLU A 104 7.97 7.00 -12.19
CA GLU A 104 8.70 8.25 -12.14
C GLU A 104 8.58 9.03 -13.46
N LEU A 105 8.52 10.35 -13.33
CA LEU A 105 8.83 11.32 -14.38
C LEU A 105 10.02 12.17 -13.92
N ASN A 106 11.02 12.32 -14.78
CA ASN A 106 12.20 13.11 -14.51
C ASN A 106 12.66 13.79 -15.81
N ASP A 107 12.07 14.94 -16.15
CA ASP A 107 12.32 15.65 -17.40
C ASP A 107 13.26 16.87 -17.28
N GLY A 108 13.74 17.13 -16.04
CA GLY A 108 14.60 18.27 -15.71
C GLY A 108 13.84 19.42 -15.04
N GLU A 109 12.62 19.71 -15.42
CA GLU A 109 11.76 20.72 -14.77
C GLU A 109 10.76 20.10 -13.80
N LYS A 110 10.30 18.87 -14.09
CA LYS A 110 9.36 18.09 -13.27
C LYS A 110 10.05 16.85 -12.72
N PHE A 111 9.83 16.57 -11.45
CA PHE A 111 10.27 15.35 -10.79
C PHE A 111 9.10 14.74 -10.00
N TYR A 112 8.43 13.75 -10.60
CA TYR A 112 7.28 13.06 -10.00
C TYR A 112 7.65 11.62 -9.68
N TYR A 113 7.19 11.11 -8.53
CA TYR A 113 7.42 9.74 -8.10
C TYR A 113 6.29 9.23 -7.20
N SER A 114 5.83 8.06 -7.51
CA SER A 114 4.68 7.45 -6.85
C SER A 114 5.02 6.69 -5.56
N ASN A 115 6.30 6.46 -5.29
CA ASN A 115 6.80 5.78 -4.09
C ASN A 115 8.25 6.21 -3.81
N THR A 116 8.80 5.77 -2.67
CA THR A 116 10.19 6.07 -2.30
C THR A 116 11.17 5.68 -3.41
N THR A 117 12.05 6.61 -3.77
CA THR A 117 13.05 6.43 -4.82
C THR A 117 14.42 6.95 -4.43
N GLN A 118 15.47 6.39 -5.07
CA GLN A 118 16.84 6.89 -5.00
C GLN A 118 17.25 7.65 -6.26
N THR A 119 16.33 7.80 -7.22
CA THR A 119 16.60 8.56 -8.46
C THR A 119 16.84 10.02 -8.13
N ARG A 120 17.89 10.59 -8.72
CA ARG A 120 18.17 12.03 -8.62
C ARG A 120 17.52 12.76 -9.78
N PRO A 121 17.01 13.98 -9.57
CA PRO A 121 16.59 14.84 -10.68
C PRO A 121 17.72 15.03 -11.71
N LYS A 122 17.36 15.11 -13.00
CA LYS A 122 18.32 15.39 -14.07
C LYS A 122 19.04 16.70 -13.87
N ASP A 123 18.29 17.73 -13.48
CA ASP A 123 18.84 19.03 -13.09
C ASP A 123 18.02 19.61 -11.92
N ILE A 124 18.56 19.53 -10.72
CA ILE A 124 17.89 20.00 -9.50
C ILE A 124 17.70 21.53 -9.48
N SER A 125 18.55 22.28 -10.22
CA SER A 125 18.49 23.74 -10.28
C SER A 125 17.34 24.25 -11.16
N GLN A 126 16.92 23.44 -12.13
CA GLN A 126 15.84 23.75 -13.06
C GLN A 126 14.47 23.28 -12.60
N LEU A 127 14.40 22.56 -11.48
CA LEU A 127 13.12 22.06 -10.98
C LEU A 127 12.11 23.18 -10.76
N ARG A 128 10.91 22.96 -11.28
CA ARG A 128 9.74 23.82 -11.13
C ARG A 128 8.58 23.14 -10.42
N ALA A 129 8.49 21.81 -10.53
CA ALA A 129 7.44 21.05 -9.91
C ALA A 129 7.94 19.70 -9.39
N ILE A 130 7.53 19.35 -8.19
CA ILE A 130 7.75 18.03 -7.58
C ILE A 130 6.39 17.52 -7.12
N ALA A 131 6.07 16.27 -7.42
CA ALA A 131 4.92 15.58 -6.87
C ALA A 131 5.35 14.20 -6.38
N GLY A 132 5.03 13.87 -5.14
CA GLY A 132 5.54 12.62 -4.59
C GLY A 132 4.72 12.01 -3.48
N CYS A 133 4.91 10.69 -3.36
CA CYS A 133 4.63 9.91 -2.16
C CYS A 133 5.93 9.28 -1.68
N GLY A 134 6.16 9.27 -0.35
CA GLY A 134 7.40 8.72 0.19
C GLY A 134 8.61 9.62 0.02
N LYS A 135 9.81 9.04 -0.05
CA LYS A 135 11.10 9.75 0.02
C LYS A 135 11.82 9.79 -1.31
N SER A 136 12.61 10.83 -1.49
CA SER A 136 13.58 10.94 -2.58
C SER A 136 14.86 11.64 -2.10
N PRO A 137 15.92 11.74 -2.93
CA PRO A 137 17.08 12.56 -2.61
C PRO A 137 16.77 14.05 -2.41
N VAL A 138 15.64 14.55 -2.93
CA VAL A 138 15.21 15.96 -2.82
C VAL A 138 14.27 16.17 -1.63
N VAL A 139 13.37 15.23 -1.36
CA VAL A 139 12.38 15.33 -0.30
C VAL A 139 12.48 14.12 0.62
N ASN A 140 12.78 14.33 1.90
CA ASN A 140 12.70 13.30 2.93
C ASN A 140 11.46 13.58 3.78
N TYR A 141 10.44 12.74 3.64
CA TYR A 141 9.15 12.85 4.31
C TYR A 141 8.62 11.46 4.70
N GLU A 142 8.18 11.31 5.96
CA GLU A 142 7.72 10.03 6.52
C GLU A 142 6.22 9.80 6.35
N GLY A 143 5.44 10.86 6.07
CA GLY A 143 4.00 10.73 5.84
C GLY A 143 3.69 9.91 4.60
N THR A 144 2.49 9.31 4.57
CA THR A 144 2.00 8.47 3.48
C THR A 144 1.09 9.21 2.51
N GLY A 145 0.70 10.44 2.84
CA GLY A 145 -0.04 11.33 1.93
C GLY A 145 0.83 11.84 0.79
N VAL A 146 0.15 12.27 -0.28
CA VAL A 146 0.84 12.93 -1.40
C VAL A 146 1.24 14.34 -1.02
N TYR A 147 2.32 14.84 -1.62
CA TYR A 147 2.74 16.24 -1.54
C TYR A 147 3.10 16.79 -2.91
N TRP A 148 2.91 18.11 -3.05
CA TRP A 148 3.30 18.86 -4.23
C TRP A 148 4.15 20.05 -3.83
N LEU A 149 5.17 20.35 -4.62
CA LEU A 149 6.02 21.52 -4.52
C LEU A 149 6.02 22.21 -5.87
N ASP A 150 5.55 23.44 -5.91
CA ASP A 150 5.48 24.27 -7.12
C ASP A 150 6.30 25.53 -6.92
N ARG A 151 7.22 25.80 -7.84
CA ARG A 151 8.03 27.01 -7.83
C ARG A 151 7.22 28.18 -8.38
N LEU A 152 6.89 29.11 -7.52
CA LEU A 152 6.14 30.31 -7.89
C LEU A 152 7.05 31.36 -8.55
N GLU A 153 8.23 31.54 -7.98
CA GLU A 153 9.33 32.37 -8.51
C GLU A 153 10.64 31.94 -7.85
N GLU A 154 11.75 32.56 -8.21
CA GLU A 154 13.06 32.22 -7.61
C GLU A 154 13.05 32.35 -6.10
N GLY A 155 13.39 31.28 -5.41
CA GLY A 155 13.42 31.18 -3.97
C GLY A 155 12.05 31.21 -3.26
N VAL A 156 10.95 31.08 -4.02
CA VAL A 156 9.59 31.03 -3.48
C VAL A 156 8.84 29.81 -4.03
N TRP A 157 8.36 28.96 -3.12
CA TRP A 157 7.67 27.73 -3.47
C TRP A 157 6.34 27.61 -2.71
N ARG A 158 5.36 26.99 -3.35
CA ARG A 158 4.16 26.50 -2.72
C ARG A 158 4.37 25.02 -2.38
N LEU A 159 4.11 24.66 -1.14
CA LEU A 159 4.08 23.26 -0.70
C LEU A 159 2.64 22.92 -0.32
N GLU A 160 2.09 21.88 -0.87
CA GLU A 160 0.84 21.28 -0.43
C GLU A 160 1.11 19.87 0.08
N VAL A 161 0.53 19.52 1.24
CA VAL A 161 0.68 18.21 1.87
C VAL A 161 -0.70 17.67 2.20
N MET A 162 -1.04 16.53 1.61
CA MET A 162 -2.28 15.82 1.92
C MET A 162 -2.15 15.04 3.23
N PRO A 163 -3.27 14.77 3.92
CA PRO A 163 -3.25 13.88 5.07
C PRO A 163 -2.82 12.47 4.68
N ASP A 164 -2.38 11.72 5.67
CA ASP A 164 -1.91 10.35 5.47
C ASP A 164 -3.07 9.40 5.18
N ALA A 165 -2.88 8.50 4.22
CA ALA A 165 -3.80 7.41 3.94
C ALA A 165 -3.21 6.10 4.46
N VAL A 166 -3.97 5.39 5.28
CA VAL A 166 -3.55 4.13 5.89
C VAL A 166 -4.59 3.05 5.62
N GLN A 167 -4.14 1.93 5.05
CA GLN A 167 -5.01 0.78 4.83
C GLN A 167 -5.39 0.14 6.16
N VAL A 168 -6.71 0.00 6.40
CA VAL A 168 -7.26 -0.56 7.65
C VAL A 168 -8.03 -1.87 7.44
N SER A 169 -8.38 -2.21 6.21
CA SER A 169 -8.93 -3.52 5.87
C SER A 169 -8.56 -3.94 4.45
N ASP A 170 -8.85 -5.21 4.12
CA ASP A 170 -8.58 -5.76 2.79
C ASP A 170 -9.52 -5.14 1.74
N PRO A 171 -8.96 -4.43 0.74
CA PRO A 171 -9.75 -3.79 -0.31
C PRO A 171 -10.39 -4.78 -1.29
N PHE A 172 -9.89 -6.02 -1.38
CA PHE A 172 -10.40 -7.04 -2.31
C PHE A 172 -11.63 -7.78 -1.77
N THR A 173 -11.96 -7.62 -0.50
CA THR A 173 -13.18 -8.21 0.06
C THR A 173 -14.41 -7.40 -0.32
N ARG A 174 -15.60 -8.00 -0.22
CA ARG A 174 -16.86 -7.35 -0.60
C ARG A 174 -16.97 -5.94 0.02
N PRO A 175 -17.19 -4.89 -0.76
CA PRO A 175 -17.30 -3.52 -0.28
C PRO A 175 -18.58 -3.32 0.54
N SER A 176 -18.52 -2.42 1.52
CA SER A 176 -19.64 -2.04 2.36
C SER A 176 -19.37 -0.68 2.98
N LEU A 177 -20.39 0.15 3.18
CA LEU A 177 -20.30 1.41 3.91
C LEU A 177 -20.03 1.21 5.43
N ASP A 178 -20.17 -0.01 5.92
CA ASP A 178 -19.82 -0.37 7.29
C ASP A 178 -18.35 -0.81 7.44
N LYS A 179 -17.62 -0.92 6.33
CA LYS A 179 -16.24 -1.40 6.29
C LYS A 179 -15.31 -0.36 5.66
N GLU A 180 -14.62 0.38 6.50
CA GLU A 180 -13.55 1.28 6.06
C GLU A 180 -12.37 0.47 5.50
N VAL A 181 -11.93 0.82 4.31
CA VAL A 181 -10.76 0.19 3.61
C VAL A 181 -9.51 1.02 3.82
N MET A 182 -9.63 2.32 3.60
CA MET A 182 -8.54 3.28 3.83
C MET A 182 -9.01 4.31 4.85
N ARG A 183 -8.14 4.64 5.79
CA ARG A 183 -8.39 5.68 6.79
C ARG A 183 -7.47 6.86 6.56
N ILE A 184 -8.04 8.05 6.64
CA ILE A 184 -7.28 9.30 6.65
C ILE A 184 -6.89 9.64 8.09
N VAL A 185 -5.61 9.94 8.29
CA VAL A 185 -5.04 10.37 9.57
C VAL A 185 -4.20 11.63 9.36
N SER A 186 -4.19 12.50 10.38
CA SER A 186 -3.42 13.75 10.36
C SER A 186 -2.14 13.61 11.18
N GLY A 187 -1.17 12.89 10.61
CA GLY A 187 0.17 12.83 11.18
C GLY A 187 0.87 14.19 11.18
N ALA A 188 1.76 14.43 12.13
CA ALA A 188 2.70 15.55 12.11
C ALA A 188 4.10 14.98 11.87
N TRP A 189 4.69 15.29 10.73
CA TRP A 189 5.96 14.72 10.30
C TRP A 189 7.01 15.79 10.07
N ASP A 190 8.26 15.42 10.25
CA ASP A 190 9.37 16.24 9.78
C ASP A 190 9.52 16.08 8.26
N MET A 191 9.70 17.20 7.55
CA MET A 191 10.01 17.18 6.13
C MET A 191 11.34 17.89 5.88
N THR A 192 12.26 17.23 5.18
CA THR A 192 13.51 17.88 4.75
C THR A 192 13.51 18.08 3.26
N LEU A 193 13.75 19.32 2.83
CA LEU A 193 13.84 19.72 1.42
C LEU A 193 15.29 20.05 1.05
N ASN A 194 15.83 19.30 0.10
CA ASN A 194 17.18 19.51 -0.45
C ASN A 194 17.07 20.24 -1.79
N LEU A 195 16.52 21.46 -1.77
CA LEU A 195 16.33 22.31 -2.96
C LEU A 195 17.33 23.47 -2.93
N PRO A 196 18.28 23.53 -3.86
CA PRO A 196 19.25 24.62 -3.93
C PRO A 196 18.60 26.01 -4.05
N ASP A 197 17.46 26.10 -4.74
CA ASP A 197 16.72 27.35 -4.91
C ASP A 197 16.13 27.90 -3.58
N LEU A 198 15.76 27.04 -2.64
CA LEU A 198 15.35 27.44 -1.28
C LEU A 198 16.55 27.63 -0.33
N GLY A 199 17.66 26.97 -0.62
CA GLY A 199 18.80 26.92 0.29
C GLY A 199 18.53 26.08 1.53
N LYS A 200 19.39 26.25 2.55
CA LYS A 200 19.28 25.50 3.82
C LYS A 200 18.40 26.18 4.88
N GLN A 201 18.12 27.44 4.70
CA GLN A 201 17.30 28.26 5.62
C GLN A 201 16.23 28.98 4.81
N PHE A 202 14.98 28.76 5.18
CA PHE A 202 13.83 29.38 4.54
C PHE A 202 12.66 29.47 5.51
N ARG A 203 11.80 30.44 5.33
CA ARG A 203 10.56 30.61 6.07
C ARG A 203 9.48 29.69 5.54
N VAL A 204 8.63 29.20 6.44
CA VAL A 204 7.47 28.37 6.14
C VAL A 204 6.26 28.99 6.79
N ASN A 205 5.29 29.42 6.03
CA ASN A 205 4.06 30.03 6.53
C ASN A 205 2.85 29.30 5.96
N GLY A 206 1.85 29.01 6.81
CA GLY A 206 0.55 28.50 6.37
C GLY A 206 -0.07 29.44 5.33
N LEU A 207 -0.69 28.85 4.31
CA LEU A 207 -1.28 29.58 3.20
C LEU A 207 -2.77 29.29 3.03
N ASP A 208 -3.24 28.10 3.39
CA ASP A 208 -4.65 27.74 3.40
C ASP A 208 -5.41 28.42 4.54
N ASN A 209 -6.71 28.52 4.35
CA ASN A 209 -7.56 29.25 5.30
C ASN A 209 -7.54 28.62 6.71
N GLY A 210 -7.21 29.41 7.70
CA GLY A 210 -7.10 28.96 9.10
C GLY A 210 -5.76 28.32 9.48
N ASN A 211 -4.84 28.13 8.53
CA ASN A 211 -3.51 27.61 8.79
C ASN A 211 -2.58 28.71 9.36
N THR A 212 -2.37 28.68 10.66
CA THR A 212 -1.53 29.66 11.38
C THR A 212 -0.08 29.20 11.55
N PHE A 213 0.32 28.11 10.90
CA PHE A 213 1.68 27.59 10.99
C PHE A 213 2.69 28.64 10.52
N SER A 214 3.71 28.88 11.34
CA SER A 214 4.84 29.72 10.97
C SER A 214 6.10 29.16 11.60
N SER A 215 7.11 28.90 10.79
CA SER A 215 8.36 28.28 11.21
C SER A 215 9.53 28.74 10.31
N GLN A 216 10.73 28.57 10.84
CA GLN A 216 11.99 28.73 10.09
C GLN A 216 12.60 27.33 9.91
N ALA A 217 12.77 26.91 8.66
CA ALA A 217 13.49 25.68 8.37
C ALA A 217 14.99 25.86 8.63
N ALA A 218 15.61 24.83 9.20
CA ALA A 218 17.04 24.76 9.50
C ALA A 218 17.65 23.53 8.80
N ASN A 219 18.72 23.70 8.06
CA ASN A 219 19.31 22.64 7.23
C ASN A 219 18.29 21.97 6.27
N GLY A 220 17.34 22.77 5.77
CA GLY A 220 16.25 22.29 4.90
C GLY A 220 15.11 21.58 5.62
N LYS A 221 15.19 21.42 6.95
CA LYS A 221 14.22 20.66 7.75
C LYS A 221 13.12 21.56 8.27
N ILE A 222 11.88 21.18 7.99
CA ILE A 222 10.63 21.68 8.57
C ILE A 222 10.20 20.66 9.62
N SER A 223 10.04 21.07 10.86
CA SER A 223 9.63 20.16 11.94
C SER A 223 8.11 20.19 12.15
N THR A 224 7.54 19.04 12.48
CA THR A 224 6.13 18.86 12.85
C THR A 224 5.14 19.44 11.82
N LEU A 225 5.46 19.26 10.52
CA LEU A 225 4.58 19.68 9.44
C LEU A 225 3.30 18.82 9.44
N ARG A 226 2.15 19.48 9.37
CA ARG A 226 0.84 18.85 9.25
C ARG A 226 0.31 18.97 7.83
N PRO A 227 -0.74 18.22 7.45
CA PRO A 227 -1.45 18.44 6.19
C PRO A 227 -1.93 19.89 6.06
N GLY A 228 -1.82 20.45 4.86
CA GLY A 228 -2.17 21.85 4.58
C GLY A 228 -1.36 22.42 3.41
N VAL A 229 -1.52 23.71 3.18
CA VAL A 229 -0.78 24.46 2.15
C VAL A 229 0.16 25.47 2.81
N TYR A 230 1.36 25.60 2.25
CA TYR A 230 2.42 26.42 2.83
C TYR A 230 3.15 27.24 1.76
N LEU A 231 3.52 28.46 2.10
CA LEU A 231 4.44 29.28 1.34
C LEU A 231 5.85 29.11 1.92
N LEU A 232 6.79 28.69 1.09
CA LEU A 232 8.20 28.55 1.44
C LEU A 232 8.97 29.71 0.81
N GLN A 233 9.81 30.40 1.60
CA GLN A 233 10.56 31.56 1.12
C GLN A 233 12.00 31.49 1.57
N ARG A 234 12.93 31.50 0.63
CA ARG A 234 14.37 31.57 0.89
C ARG A 234 14.71 32.76 1.79
N GLU A 235 15.65 32.59 2.69
CA GLU A 235 16.13 33.68 3.54
C GLU A 235 16.66 34.85 2.68
N GLY A 236 16.33 36.07 3.12
CA GLY A 236 16.72 37.28 2.38
C GLY A 236 15.78 37.70 1.25
N ILE A 237 14.82 36.85 0.86
CA ILE A 237 13.74 37.26 -0.05
C ILE A 237 12.62 37.91 0.73
N SER A 238 12.31 39.16 0.40
CA SER A 238 11.17 39.87 0.97
C SER A 238 9.91 39.36 0.30
N ALA A 239 8.94 38.86 1.11
CA ALA A 239 7.62 38.56 0.58
C ALA A 239 7.00 39.85 0.05
N SER A 240 6.79 39.92 -1.22
CA SER A 240 6.22 41.13 -1.88
C SER A 240 4.72 41.32 -1.63
N GLY A 241 4.10 40.56 -0.69
CA GLY A 241 2.64 40.54 -0.51
C GLY A 241 1.85 39.99 -1.70
N LYS A 242 2.57 39.53 -2.73
CA LYS A 242 2.01 38.98 -3.98
C LYS A 242 1.41 37.59 -3.79
N TRP A 243 2.03 36.78 -2.94
CA TRP A 243 1.69 35.38 -2.74
C TRP A 243 0.84 35.21 -1.47
N THR A 244 -0.44 35.55 -1.58
CA THR A 244 -1.43 35.45 -0.50
C THR A 244 -2.35 34.28 -0.71
N THR A 245 -3.16 33.95 0.30
CA THR A 245 -4.20 32.89 0.24
C THR A 245 -5.08 32.99 -1.02
N ASP A 246 -5.52 34.21 -1.37
CA ASP A 246 -6.42 34.47 -2.49
C ASP A 246 -5.70 34.71 -3.82
N ALA A 247 -4.37 34.68 -3.84
CA ALA A 247 -3.61 34.88 -5.08
C ALA A 247 -3.81 33.72 -6.05
N HIS A 248 -3.96 34.07 -7.33
CA HIS A 248 -4.04 33.07 -8.40
C HIS A 248 -2.66 32.81 -9.00
N TRP A 249 -2.37 31.56 -9.23
CA TRP A 249 -1.19 31.10 -9.95
C TRP A 249 -1.58 29.96 -10.89
N GLN A 250 -1.33 30.14 -12.19
CA GLN A 250 -1.87 29.23 -13.21
C GLN A 250 -3.40 29.04 -13.04
N ASN A 251 -3.87 27.84 -12.81
CA ASN A 251 -5.29 27.48 -12.71
C ASN A 251 -5.76 27.25 -11.27
N ILE A 252 -4.95 27.63 -10.27
CA ILE A 252 -5.27 27.40 -8.85
C ILE A 252 -5.28 28.71 -8.06
N THR A 253 -6.09 28.75 -7.02
CA THR A 253 -5.97 29.71 -5.90
C THR A 253 -4.96 29.15 -4.91
N LEU A 254 -3.95 29.94 -4.52
CA LEU A 254 -2.80 29.40 -3.78
C LEU A 254 -3.16 28.79 -2.42
N GLY A 255 -4.15 29.33 -1.73
CA GLY A 255 -4.62 28.84 -0.46
C GLY A 255 -5.76 27.81 -0.57
N GLU A 256 -6.15 27.42 -1.78
CA GLU A 256 -7.14 26.36 -1.96
C GLU A 256 -6.59 25.03 -1.46
N TYR A 257 -7.35 24.39 -0.56
CA TYR A 257 -7.00 23.10 0.01
C TYR A 257 -8.26 22.25 0.19
N VAL A 258 -8.30 21.13 -0.50
CA VAL A 258 -9.42 20.18 -0.44
C VAL A 258 -8.92 18.84 0.06
N CYS A 259 -9.34 18.45 1.23
CA CYS A 259 -8.99 17.15 1.83
C CYS A 259 -10.21 16.50 2.49
N PRO A 260 -10.20 15.17 2.70
CA PRO A 260 -11.24 14.50 3.47
C PRO A 260 -11.29 15.02 4.91
N SER A 261 -12.47 14.96 5.51
CA SER A 261 -12.64 15.25 6.94
C SER A 261 -11.88 14.23 7.79
N ILE A 262 -11.06 14.69 8.71
CA ILE A 262 -10.31 13.86 9.64
C ILE A 262 -11.15 13.67 10.90
N SER A 263 -11.39 12.41 11.28
CA SER A 263 -12.13 12.11 12.50
C SER A 263 -11.20 12.13 13.71
N ASP A 264 -11.44 13.07 14.62
CA ASP A 264 -10.65 13.23 15.85
C ASP A 264 -10.89 12.12 16.90
N ASN A 265 -11.99 11.39 16.78
CA ASN A 265 -12.45 10.43 17.81
C ASN A 265 -12.15 8.96 17.51
N LYS A 266 -11.47 8.64 16.44
CA LYS A 266 -11.10 7.26 16.16
C LYS A 266 -9.77 6.94 16.88
N GLY A 267 -9.81 5.96 17.78
CA GLY A 267 -8.61 5.39 18.39
C GLY A 267 -7.64 4.79 17.36
N PHE A 268 -6.60 4.13 17.84
CA PHE A 268 -5.67 3.45 16.96
C PHE A 268 -6.35 2.35 16.15
N THR A 269 -5.80 2.09 14.97
CA THR A 269 -6.03 0.88 14.18
C THR A 269 -4.72 0.12 14.04
N VAL A 270 -4.82 -1.20 14.01
CA VAL A 270 -3.67 -2.07 13.74
C VAL A 270 -4.02 -2.97 12.56
N THR A 271 -3.31 -2.78 11.48
CA THR A 271 -3.38 -3.66 10.31
C THR A 271 -2.19 -4.60 10.36
N HIS A 272 -2.48 -5.88 10.44
CA HIS A 272 -1.48 -6.93 10.52
C HIS A 272 -2.01 -8.21 9.86
N SER A 273 -1.15 -8.86 9.09
CA SER A 273 -1.43 -10.16 8.45
C SER A 273 -0.42 -11.17 8.95
N PRO A 274 -0.82 -12.08 9.86
CA PRO A 274 0.07 -13.10 10.35
C PRO A 274 0.46 -14.08 9.25
N ALA A 275 1.72 -14.51 9.23
CA ALA A 275 2.13 -15.63 8.38
C ALA A 275 1.32 -16.88 8.76
N LYS A 276 0.72 -17.58 7.80
CA LYS A 276 -0.06 -18.79 8.07
C LYS A 276 0.78 -19.91 8.67
N THR A 277 1.99 -20.11 8.12
CA THR A 277 2.91 -21.14 8.59
C THR A 277 4.34 -20.62 8.60
N VAL A 278 5.10 -21.00 9.63
CA VAL A 278 6.54 -20.70 9.77
C VAL A 278 7.29 -21.95 10.19
N ASP A 279 8.59 -21.99 9.91
CA ASP A 279 9.45 -23.09 10.34
C ASP A 279 9.79 -22.97 11.84
N ALA A 280 9.70 -24.08 12.58
CA ALA A 280 10.20 -24.15 13.95
C ALA A 280 11.70 -23.84 14.02
N GLY A 281 12.12 -23.15 15.08
CA GLY A 281 13.53 -22.82 15.33
C GLY A 281 14.08 -21.73 14.41
N LYS A 282 13.22 -20.93 13.74
CA LYS A 282 13.60 -19.71 13.03
C LYS A 282 12.99 -18.48 13.67
N ASP A 283 13.68 -17.36 13.57
CA ASP A 283 13.14 -16.06 14.01
C ASP A 283 11.85 -15.73 13.25
N LEU A 284 10.82 -15.29 13.98
CA LEU A 284 9.58 -14.82 13.41
C LEU A 284 9.54 -13.29 13.39
N GLN A 285 9.49 -12.71 12.19
CA GLN A 285 9.28 -11.28 12.01
C GLN A 285 7.79 -10.96 12.08
N ILE A 286 7.41 -10.04 12.95
CA ILE A 286 6.06 -9.51 13.06
C ILE A 286 6.11 -8.04 12.67
N GLU A 287 5.35 -7.70 11.63
CA GLU A 287 5.19 -6.33 11.17
C GLU A 287 3.73 -5.91 11.30
N ALA A 288 3.49 -4.70 11.75
CA ALA A 288 2.16 -4.12 11.84
C ALA A 288 2.18 -2.64 11.44
N ILE A 289 1.10 -2.20 10.82
CA ILE A 289 0.80 -0.79 10.60
C ILE A 289 -0.09 -0.35 11.75
N VAL A 290 0.38 0.63 12.54
CA VAL A 290 -0.34 1.19 13.69
C VAL A 290 -0.62 2.64 13.42
N ALA A 291 -1.86 2.98 13.10
CA ALA A 291 -2.26 4.31 12.69
C ALA A 291 -3.23 4.95 13.68
N GLY A 292 -3.00 6.25 13.93
CA GLY A 292 -3.82 7.14 14.74
C GLY A 292 -3.41 8.58 14.48
N ASN A 293 -4.20 9.55 14.95
CA ASN A 293 -3.89 10.97 14.77
C ASN A 293 -2.65 11.42 15.56
N GLU A 294 -2.19 10.59 16.49
CA GLU A 294 -0.95 10.77 17.25
C GLU A 294 -0.15 9.47 17.22
N MET A 295 1.16 9.59 17.38
CA MET A 295 2.03 8.44 17.50
C MET A 295 1.84 7.77 18.86
N PRO A 296 1.79 6.43 18.94
CA PRO A 296 1.73 5.74 20.22
C PRO A 296 3.06 5.85 20.97
N ASP A 297 3.01 5.87 22.29
CA ASP A 297 4.22 5.85 23.13
C ASP A 297 4.98 4.53 22.98
N SER A 298 4.25 3.44 22.79
CA SER A 298 4.83 2.14 22.50
C SER A 298 3.83 1.17 21.90
N VAL A 299 4.35 0.20 21.12
CA VAL A 299 3.60 -0.93 20.58
C VAL A 299 4.29 -2.20 21.06
N ILE A 300 3.50 -3.12 21.61
CA ILE A 300 4.05 -4.32 22.27
C ILE A 300 3.28 -5.57 21.83
N ILE A 301 3.98 -6.71 21.79
CA ILE A 301 3.40 -8.01 21.52
C ILE A 301 3.26 -8.77 22.84
N TYR A 302 2.05 -9.28 23.11
CA TYR A 302 1.81 -10.27 24.14
C TYR A 302 1.60 -11.64 23.51
N THR A 303 2.19 -12.66 24.08
CA THR A 303 2.04 -14.04 23.65
C THR A 303 1.87 -14.98 24.85
N ASP A 304 1.11 -16.05 24.68
CA ASP A 304 0.89 -17.10 25.65
C ASP A 304 2.16 -17.98 25.87
N LYS A 305 3.14 -17.85 24.99
CA LYS A 305 4.40 -18.63 25.04
C LYS A 305 5.49 -17.99 25.88
N ILE A 306 5.45 -16.69 26.13
CA ILE A 306 6.40 -16.02 27.02
C ILE A 306 6.03 -16.36 28.47
N SER A 307 6.96 -16.96 29.20
CA SER A 307 6.75 -17.33 30.58
C SER A 307 6.63 -16.10 31.48
N PHE A 308 5.40 -15.78 31.88
CA PHE A 308 5.09 -14.64 32.76
C PHE A 308 5.69 -14.72 34.15
N TRP A 309 6.12 -15.92 34.59
CA TRP A 309 6.47 -16.16 35.99
C TRP A 309 7.91 -15.82 36.35
N ASN A 310 8.79 -15.66 35.35
CA ASN A 310 10.23 -15.49 35.60
C ASN A 310 10.86 -14.26 34.93
N GLU A 311 10.12 -13.40 34.21
CA GLU A 311 10.72 -12.29 33.48
C GLU A 311 10.20 -10.93 33.93
N LYS A 312 11.10 -9.96 34.01
CA LYS A 312 10.78 -8.57 34.32
C LYS A 312 9.92 -7.90 33.26
N ASN A 313 9.86 -8.46 32.05
CA ASN A 313 9.09 -7.92 30.91
C ASN A 313 8.42 -9.06 30.13
N PRO A 314 7.14 -9.37 30.41
CA PRO A 314 6.39 -10.47 29.76
C PRO A 314 5.95 -10.13 28.32
N TYR A 315 6.50 -9.14 27.67
CA TYR A 315 6.12 -8.64 26.36
C TYR A 315 7.33 -8.29 25.51
N LEU A 316 7.14 -8.35 24.19
CA LEU A 316 8.15 -7.96 23.22
C LEU A 316 7.78 -6.58 22.63
N LYS A 317 8.69 -5.62 22.78
CA LYS A 317 8.48 -4.28 22.21
C LYS A 317 8.68 -4.31 20.71
N MET A 318 7.76 -3.69 19.97
CA MET A 318 7.92 -3.42 18.55
C MET A 318 8.66 -2.10 18.33
N ASN A 319 9.57 -2.09 17.38
CA ASN A 319 10.34 -0.90 17.02
C ASN A 319 9.64 -0.16 15.86
N HIS A 320 9.50 1.14 15.98
CA HIS A 320 9.07 2.00 14.90
C HIS A 320 10.15 2.04 13.81
N THR A 321 9.76 1.77 12.56
CA THR A 321 10.68 1.68 11.41
C THR A 321 10.47 2.76 10.35
N GLY A 322 9.45 3.58 10.51
CA GLY A 322 9.09 4.71 9.64
C GLY A 322 7.60 4.75 9.34
N GLY A 323 7.06 5.93 9.09
CA GLY A 323 5.64 6.14 8.90
C GLY A 323 4.82 5.54 10.04
N TYR A 324 3.92 4.63 9.73
CA TYR A 324 3.07 3.92 10.70
C TYR A 324 3.52 2.48 10.95
N THR A 325 4.71 2.10 10.47
CA THR A 325 5.18 0.71 10.49
C THR A 325 5.96 0.41 11.77
N TYR A 326 5.57 -0.68 12.42
CA TYR A 326 6.24 -1.24 13.61
C TYR A 326 6.66 -2.68 13.35
N ARG A 327 7.86 -3.05 13.82
CA ARG A 327 8.43 -4.39 13.64
C ARG A 327 8.99 -4.94 14.95
N ALA A 328 8.84 -6.26 15.12
CA ALA A 328 9.51 -7.00 16.15
C ALA A 328 9.98 -8.36 15.61
N THR A 329 11.03 -8.90 16.25
CA THR A 329 11.54 -10.22 15.97
C THR A 329 11.30 -11.09 17.19
N VAL A 330 10.47 -12.12 17.05
CA VAL A 330 10.33 -13.18 18.05
C VAL A 330 11.50 -14.14 17.85
N PRO A 331 12.34 -14.37 18.88
CA PRO A 331 13.54 -15.19 18.70
C PRO A 331 13.19 -16.65 18.42
N ALA A 332 14.05 -17.32 17.65
CA ALA A 332 13.92 -18.71 17.24
C ALA A 332 13.67 -19.68 18.40
N THR A 333 14.21 -19.38 19.58
CA THR A 333 14.02 -20.18 20.81
C THR A 333 12.56 -20.29 21.27
N GLU A 334 11.76 -19.28 20.94
CA GLU A 334 10.32 -19.23 21.29
C GLU A 334 9.42 -19.83 20.19
N ILE A 335 9.95 -20.05 18.99
CA ILE A 335 9.23 -20.56 17.83
C ILE A 335 9.33 -22.09 17.81
N LYS A 336 8.41 -22.75 18.54
CA LYS A 336 8.32 -24.21 18.67
C LYS A 336 7.10 -24.73 17.91
N GLU A 337 7.18 -25.97 17.43
CA GLU A 337 6.05 -26.61 16.74
C GLU A 337 4.73 -26.49 17.50
N GLY A 338 3.67 -26.21 16.79
CA GLY A 338 2.33 -25.98 17.29
C GLY A 338 1.71 -24.69 16.81
N CYS A 339 0.94 -24.03 17.64
CA CYS A 339 0.31 -22.74 17.34
C CYS A 339 0.98 -21.63 18.16
N PHE A 340 1.49 -20.60 17.47
CA PHE A 340 2.00 -19.38 18.11
C PHE A 340 0.89 -18.33 18.09
N ARG A 341 0.45 -17.89 19.27
CA ARG A 341 -0.66 -16.95 19.46
C ARG A 341 -0.20 -15.67 20.10
N TYR A 342 -0.72 -14.54 19.66
CA TYR A 342 -0.33 -13.25 20.18
C TYR A 342 -1.36 -12.15 19.96
N ASN A 343 -1.23 -11.09 20.75
CA ASN A 343 -1.89 -9.81 20.57
C ASN A 343 -0.86 -8.74 20.33
N ILE A 344 -1.28 -7.65 19.68
CA ILE A 344 -0.54 -6.39 19.61
C ILE A 344 -1.28 -5.38 20.47
N VAL A 345 -0.58 -4.76 21.41
CA VAL A 345 -1.13 -3.75 22.31
C VAL A 345 -0.49 -2.41 22.00
N VAL A 346 -1.34 -1.44 21.74
CA VAL A 346 -0.95 -0.03 21.51
C VAL A 346 -1.11 0.73 22.83
N CYS A 347 -0.07 1.43 23.22
CA CYS A 347 0.01 2.16 24.48
C CYS A 347 0.12 3.67 24.24
N GLN A 348 -0.70 4.45 24.91
CA GLN A 348 -0.63 5.92 24.92
C GLN A 348 -1.01 6.45 26.30
N GLY A 349 -0.06 7.08 27.00
CA GLY A 349 -0.22 7.38 28.41
C GLY A 349 -0.61 6.13 29.21
N ASP A 350 -1.69 6.25 29.97
CA ASP A 350 -2.25 5.12 30.74
C ASP A 350 -3.22 4.26 29.93
N LYS A 351 -3.54 4.66 28.70
CA LYS A 351 -4.46 3.91 27.83
C LYS A 351 -3.75 2.76 27.16
N ARG A 352 -4.47 1.64 27.07
CA ARG A 352 -4.06 0.41 26.36
C ARG A 352 -5.17 -0.02 25.42
N GLN A 353 -4.82 -0.38 24.21
CA GLN A 353 -5.78 -0.94 23.24
C GLN A 353 -5.19 -2.21 22.63
N THR A 354 -5.90 -3.32 22.78
CA THR A 354 -5.44 -4.65 22.38
C THR A 354 -6.09 -5.07 21.06
N PHE A 355 -5.28 -5.54 20.13
CA PHE A 355 -5.69 -6.01 18.81
C PHE A 355 -5.39 -7.51 18.65
N PRO A 356 -6.20 -8.24 17.83
CA PRO A 356 -7.17 -7.75 16.84
C PRO A 356 -8.54 -7.35 17.40
N SER A 357 -8.83 -7.53 18.67
CA SER A 357 -10.15 -7.27 19.26
C SER A 357 -10.56 -5.79 19.31
N GLY A 358 -9.60 -4.87 19.34
CA GLY A 358 -9.85 -3.43 19.53
C GLY A 358 -10.23 -3.03 20.96
N VAL A 359 -10.21 -3.95 21.92
CA VAL A 359 -10.62 -3.72 23.32
C VAL A 359 -9.67 -2.73 24.00
N ALA A 360 -10.25 -1.72 24.67
CA ALA A 360 -9.49 -0.69 25.39
C ALA A 360 -9.00 -1.20 26.77
N ARG A 361 -8.22 -2.28 26.76
CA ARG A 361 -7.61 -2.96 27.93
C ARG A 361 -6.32 -3.65 27.50
N SER A 362 -5.48 -3.99 28.49
CA SER A 362 -4.36 -4.91 28.31
C SER A 362 -4.80 -6.37 28.48
N PRO A 363 -4.19 -7.34 27.79
CA PRO A 363 -4.44 -8.77 28.06
C PRO A 363 -4.13 -9.21 29.49
N LEU A 364 -3.38 -8.40 30.24
CA LEU A 364 -3.05 -8.66 31.65
C LEU A 364 -4.07 -8.06 32.64
N ASP A 365 -5.01 -7.26 32.17
CA ASP A 365 -6.02 -6.67 33.03
C ASP A 365 -7.03 -7.77 33.46
N TRP A 366 -7.45 -7.75 34.70
CA TRP A 366 -8.34 -8.75 35.26
C TRP A 366 -9.73 -8.80 34.59
N ASP A 367 -10.13 -7.69 33.99
CA ASP A 367 -11.39 -7.51 33.27
C ASP A 367 -11.24 -7.59 31.72
N TYR A 368 -10.11 -8.09 31.24
CA TYR A 368 -9.93 -8.37 29.83
C TYR A 368 -10.70 -9.63 29.41
N THR A 369 -11.64 -9.46 28.49
CA THR A 369 -12.61 -10.53 28.16
C THR A 369 -12.49 -11.09 26.74
N SER A 370 -11.61 -10.51 25.89
CA SER A 370 -11.51 -10.98 24.50
C SER A 370 -10.61 -12.22 24.38
N ALA A 371 -11.10 -13.22 23.66
CA ALA A 371 -10.31 -14.39 23.25
C ALA A 371 -9.73 -14.28 21.84
N THR A 372 -9.91 -13.12 21.16
CA THR A 372 -9.44 -12.94 19.78
C THR A 372 -7.94 -12.70 19.76
N LEU A 373 -7.22 -13.51 18.99
CA LEU A 373 -5.76 -13.52 18.87
C LEU A 373 -5.37 -13.67 17.41
N TRP A 374 -4.19 -13.20 17.04
CA TRP A 374 -3.53 -13.65 15.83
C TRP A 374 -2.83 -14.97 16.07
N GLU A 375 -2.85 -15.83 15.06
CA GLU A 375 -2.31 -17.18 15.13
C GLU A 375 -1.39 -17.47 13.93
N THR A 376 -0.27 -18.14 14.22
CA THR A 376 0.67 -18.63 13.20
C THR A 376 0.97 -20.09 13.50
N ASN A 377 0.80 -20.98 12.53
CA ASN A 377 1.15 -22.39 12.70
C ASN A 377 2.67 -22.57 12.54
N VAL A 378 3.29 -23.09 13.58
CA VAL A 378 4.72 -23.41 13.57
C VAL A 378 4.87 -24.90 13.21
N VAL A 379 5.58 -25.18 12.14
CA VAL A 379 5.72 -26.53 11.59
C VAL A 379 7.18 -26.96 11.53
N ALA A 380 7.41 -28.27 11.51
CA ALA A 380 8.75 -28.80 11.27
C ALA A 380 9.34 -28.26 9.96
N PRO A 381 10.63 -27.91 9.94
CA PRO A 381 11.25 -27.29 8.74
C PRO A 381 11.13 -28.14 7.47
N GLU A 382 11.08 -29.47 7.57
CA GLU A 382 10.92 -30.37 6.43
C GLU A 382 9.48 -30.55 5.95
N LYS A 383 8.49 -30.04 6.69
CA LYS A 383 7.08 -30.17 6.30
C LYS A 383 6.85 -29.52 4.93
N PRO A 384 6.21 -30.21 3.96
CA PRO A 384 5.87 -29.64 2.67
C PRO A 384 5.00 -28.38 2.78
N LEU A 385 5.11 -27.49 1.81
CA LEU A 385 4.18 -26.37 1.67
C LEU A 385 2.81 -26.89 1.26
N SER A 386 1.75 -26.49 1.99
CA SER A 386 0.37 -26.69 1.55
C SER A 386 -0.09 -25.44 0.83
N LEU A 387 -0.33 -25.56 -0.48
CA LEU A 387 -0.74 -24.45 -1.32
C LEU A 387 -2.27 -24.35 -1.45
N LEU A 388 -3.00 -25.37 -1.07
CA LEU A 388 -4.46 -25.42 -1.08
C LEU A 388 -4.97 -26.32 0.04
N GLU A 389 -5.66 -25.75 1.00
CA GLU A 389 -6.49 -26.45 1.95
C GLU A 389 -7.93 -26.45 1.46
N ILE A 390 -8.57 -27.64 1.43
CA ILE A 390 -9.90 -27.77 0.82
C ILE A 390 -10.96 -26.94 1.56
N GLY A 391 -10.82 -26.72 2.87
CA GLY A 391 -11.71 -25.84 3.63
C GLY A 391 -11.69 -24.37 3.17
N ASP A 392 -10.56 -23.90 2.63
CA ASP A 392 -10.37 -22.55 2.11
C ASP A 392 -10.69 -22.42 0.62
N ALA A 393 -10.99 -23.52 -0.05
CA ALA A 393 -11.06 -23.59 -1.51
C ALA A 393 -12.12 -22.67 -2.13
N ASP A 394 -13.21 -22.43 -1.44
CA ASP A 394 -14.30 -21.61 -1.96
C ASP A 394 -13.98 -20.12 -2.04
N SER A 395 -13.11 -19.63 -1.15
CA SER A 395 -12.80 -18.19 -1.07
C SER A 395 -11.58 -17.77 -1.91
N LYS A 396 -10.67 -18.71 -2.23
CA LYS A 396 -9.35 -18.38 -2.81
C LYS A 396 -9.02 -19.10 -4.11
N LEU A 397 -9.89 -20.01 -4.55
CA LEU A 397 -9.71 -20.76 -5.79
C LEU A 397 -10.60 -20.20 -6.89
N GLU A 398 -9.99 -19.69 -7.94
CA GLU A 398 -10.72 -19.29 -9.14
C GLU A 398 -10.75 -20.41 -10.17
N THR A 399 -11.89 -20.57 -10.82
CA THR A 399 -12.10 -21.60 -11.84
C THR A 399 -12.71 -20.94 -13.08
N TYR A 400 -12.13 -21.19 -14.24
CA TYR A 400 -12.67 -20.73 -15.51
C TYR A 400 -12.27 -21.65 -16.66
N THR A 401 -12.94 -21.50 -17.80
CA THR A 401 -12.64 -22.24 -19.03
C THR A 401 -12.17 -21.29 -20.14
N MET A 402 -11.34 -21.79 -21.05
CA MET A 402 -10.87 -21.05 -22.22
C MET A 402 -11.03 -21.91 -23.49
N PRO A 403 -11.36 -21.31 -24.68
CA PRO A 403 -11.89 -19.97 -24.84
C PRO A 403 -13.39 -19.97 -24.50
N GLY A 404 -13.84 -18.87 -23.91
CA GLY A 404 -15.25 -18.63 -23.65
C GLY A 404 -15.71 -18.96 -22.23
N TRP A 405 -16.89 -18.42 -21.89
CA TRP A 405 -17.52 -18.64 -20.61
C TRP A 405 -18.32 -19.94 -20.64
N SER A 406 -17.95 -20.89 -19.81
CA SER A 406 -18.77 -22.06 -19.52
C SER A 406 -19.10 -22.12 -18.04
N LEU A 407 -20.23 -22.74 -17.72
CA LEU A 407 -20.66 -22.92 -16.34
C LEU A 407 -19.66 -23.82 -15.60
N THR A 408 -19.06 -23.28 -14.55
CA THR A 408 -18.32 -24.07 -13.57
C THR A 408 -19.10 -24.16 -12.28
N ASN A 409 -19.22 -25.36 -11.76
CA ASN A 409 -19.80 -25.59 -10.44
C ASN A 409 -18.76 -26.18 -9.51
N ARG A 410 -18.66 -25.60 -8.32
CA ARG A 410 -17.78 -26.04 -7.24
C ARG A 410 -18.63 -26.51 -6.07
N GLN A 411 -18.39 -27.69 -5.59
CA GLN A 411 -19.11 -28.26 -4.46
C GLN A 411 -18.13 -28.90 -3.47
N LEU A 412 -18.14 -28.42 -2.24
CA LEU A 412 -17.45 -29.09 -1.16
C LEU A 412 -18.18 -30.40 -0.84
N MET A 413 -17.47 -31.50 -0.99
CA MET A 413 -17.98 -32.85 -0.70
C MET A 413 -17.39 -33.31 0.62
N GLN A 414 -18.24 -33.44 1.63
CA GLN A 414 -17.87 -34.14 2.86
C GLN A 414 -18.24 -35.61 2.68
N ASN A 415 -17.20 -36.44 2.59
CA ASN A 415 -17.41 -37.89 2.44
C ASN A 415 -17.84 -38.52 3.83
N ALA A 416 -17.05 -39.34 4.43
CA ALA A 416 -17.30 -39.81 5.81
C ALA A 416 -16.70 -38.83 6.85
N PRO A 417 -17.15 -38.80 8.09
CA PRO A 417 -16.61 -37.91 9.14
C PRO A 417 -15.10 -38.06 9.38
N THR A 418 -14.53 -39.21 9.01
CA THR A 418 -13.10 -39.51 9.16
C THR A 418 -12.28 -39.25 7.90
N GLU A 419 -12.91 -38.91 6.76
CA GLU A 419 -12.21 -38.60 5.51
C GLU A 419 -12.02 -37.12 5.37
N LYS A 420 -10.85 -36.72 4.78
CA LYS A 420 -10.64 -35.32 4.40
C LYS A 420 -11.69 -34.88 3.38
N PRO A 421 -12.22 -33.65 3.50
CA PRO A 421 -13.17 -33.13 2.53
C PRO A 421 -12.53 -33.08 1.14
N THR A 422 -13.34 -33.22 0.10
CA THR A 422 -12.91 -33.11 -1.29
C THR A 422 -13.67 -32.03 -2.01
N LEU A 423 -13.00 -31.32 -2.91
CA LEU A 423 -13.64 -30.36 -3.79
C LEU A 423 -14.01 -31.02 -5.11
N ARG A 424 -15.31 -31.12 -5.40
CA ARG A 424 -15.82 -31.52 -6.72
C ARG A 424 -15.89 -30.27 -7.59
N ILE A 425 -15.22 -30.33 -8.75
CA ILE A 425 -15.30 -29.31 -9.76
C ILE A 425 -15.95 -29.91 -10.98
N THR A 426 -17.08 -29.35 -11.41
CA THR A 426 -17.78 -29.74 -12.63
C THR A 426 -17.75 -28.55 -13.59
N PHE A 427 -17.37 -28.80 -14.82
CA PHE A 427 -17.37 -27.78 -15.87
C PHE A 427 -17.91 -28.36 -17.17
N GLU A 428 -18.56 -27.49 -17.94
CA GLU A 428 -19.08 -27.81 -19.26
C GLU A 428 -18.47 -26.85 -20.27
N SER A 429 -18.05 -27.37 -21.42
CA SER A 429 -17.57 -26.56 -22.52
C SER A 429 -18.18 -27.07 -23.82
N LYS A 430 -18.51 -26.13 -24.73
CA LYS A 430 -18.96 -26.43 -26.08
C LYS A 430 -17.79 -26.54 -27.06
N ASP A 431 -16.59 -26.27 -26.62
CA ASP A 431 -15.39 -26.27 -27.45
C ASP A 431 -14.85 -27.69 -27.65
N LYS A 432 -14.25 -27.93 -28.84
CA LYS A 432 -13.66 -29.23 -29.18
C LYS A 432 -12.40 -29.58 -28.37
N ALA A 433 -11.72 -28.55 -27.81
CA ALA A 433 -10.52 -28.71 -27.00
C ALA A 433 -10.56 -27.69 -25.82
N PRO A 434 -11.47 -27.90 -24.87
CA PRO A 434 -11.62 -26.96 -23.78
C PRO A 434 -10.43 -27.00 -22.83
N VAL A 435 -9.98 -25.82 -22.40
CA VAL A 435 -9.01 -25.69 -21.32
C VAL A 435 -9.76 -25.26 -20.07
N PHE A 436 -9.62 -26.03 -19.02
CA PHE A 436 -10.11 -25.69 -17.69
C PHE A 436 -8.95 -25.20 -16.85
N VAL A 437 -9.11 -24.03 -16.22
CA VAL A 437 -8.06 -23.40 -15.42
C VAL A 437 -8.49 -23.32 -13.98
N LEU A 438 -7.60 -23.78 -13.09
CA LEU A 438 -7.64 -23.52 -11.66
C LEU A 438 -6.57 -22.48 -11.36
N ARG A 439 -6.96 -21.35 -10.79
CA ARG A 439 -6.03 -20.29 -10.40
C ARG A 439 -6.15 -20.02 -8.90
N ARG A 440 -5.01 -19.94 -8.25
CA ARG A 440 -4.92 -19.57 -6.85
C ARG A 440 -3.71 -18.67 -6.62
N TYR A 441 -3.92 -17.63 -5.83
CA TYR A 441 -2.85 -16.79 -5.30
C TYR A 441 -2.28 -17.44 -4.05
N ILE A 442 -1.00 -17.75 -4.05
CA ILE A 442 -0.33 -18.54 -3.00
C ILE A 442 0.54 -17.68 -2.07
N LYS A 443 0.60 -16.34 -2.28
CA LYS A 443 1.46 -15.45 -1.49
C LYS A 443 1.32 -15.67 0.01
N GLU A 444 0.11 -15.64 0.52
CA GLU A 444 -0.15 -15.82 1.96
C GLU A 444 0.26 -17.20 2.50
N ASP A 445 0.25 -18.23 1.65
CA ASP A 445 0.62 -19.59 2.06
C ASP A 445 2.13 -19.78 2.18
N ILE A 446 2.92 -18.91 1.54
CA ILE A 446 4.38 -19.00 1.44
C ILE A 446 5.12 -17.87 2.17
N ASP A 447 4.47 -16.76 2.49
CA ASP A 447 5.10 -15.56 3.07
C ASP A 447 5.95 -15.87 4.32
N GLY A 448 5.53 -16.81 5.15
CA GLY A 448 6.30 -17.25 6.32
C GLY A 448 7.40 -18.28 6.03
N ARG A 449 7.47 -18.82 4.79
CA ARG A 449 8.40 -19.90 4.39
C ARG A 449 8.92 -19.72 2.95
N PRO A 450 9.39 -18.53 2.56
CA PRO A 450 9.74 -18.24 1.16
C PRO A 450 10.92 -19.09 0.65
N GLU A 451 11.87 -19.43 1.50
CA GLU A 451 13.02 -20.28 1.17
C GLU A 451 12.59 -21.70 0.82
N ARG A 452 11.46 -22.16 1.39
CA ARG A 452 10.90 -23.48 1.06
C ARG A 452 10.36 -23.51 -0.36
N LEU A 453 9.66 -22.46 -0.79
CA LEU A 453 9.22 -22.37 -2.18
C LEU A 453 10.41 -22.44 -3.15
N ALA A 454 11.47 -21.68 -2.87
CA ALA A 454 12.69 -21.69 -3.69
C ALA A 454 13.37 -23.07 -3.75
N SER A 455 13.21 -23.89 -2.72
CA SER A 455 13.77 -25.25 -2.64
C SER A 455 12.84 -26.34 -3.21
N CYS A 456 11.57 -26.05 -3.46
CA CYS A 456 10.60 -27.01 -4.00
C CYS A 456 10.96 -27.41 -5.43
N ARG A 457 10.97 -28.73 -5.69
CA ARG A 457 11.21 -29.30 -7.03
C ARG A 457 10.02 -30.10 -7.56
N THR A 458 9.02 -30.32 -6.73
CA THR A 458 7.85 -31.14 -7.05
C THR A 458 6.60 -30.45 -6.55
N LEU A 459 5.59 -30.40 -7.40
CA LEU A 459 4.22 -30.04 -7.03
C LEU A 459 3.37 -31.32 -7.04
N CYS A 460 2.75 -31.64 -5.92
CA CYS A 460 1.86 -32.79 -5.78
C CYS A 460 0.41 -32.33 -5.80
N ILE A 461 -0.39 -32.92 -6.70
CA ILE A 461 -1.84 -32.72 -6.74
C ILE A 461 -2.50 -34.06 -6.42
N HIS A 462 -3.32 -34.07 -5.37
CA HIS A 462 -4.11 -35.24 -5.01
C HIS A 462 -5.50 -35.13 -5.66
N ALA A 463 -5.78 -36.00 -6.63
CA ALA A 463 -7.09 -36.04 -7.29
C ALA A 463 -7.75 -37.41 -7.08
N LYS A 464 -9.04 -37.40 -6.68
CA LYS A 464 -9.82 -38.64 -6.45
C LYS A 464 -10.32 -39.25 -7.77
N LYS A 465 -10.65 -38.41 -8.74
CA LYS A 465 -11.09 -38.82 -10.07
C LYS A 465 -10.65 -37.80 -11.12
N ILE A 466 -9.94 -38.27 -12.13
CA ILE A 466 -9.50 -37.47 -13.27
C ILE A 466 -10.23 -38.02 -14.50
N PRO A 467 -10.89 -37.18 -15.33
CA PRO A 467 -11.49 -37.64 -16.59
C PRO A 467 -10.44 -38.26 -17.50
N GLU A 468 -10.83 -39.31 -18.25
CA GLU A 468 -9.96 -39.94 -19.24
C GLU A 468 -9.58 -38.93 -20.35
N GLY A 469 -8.32 -38.91 -20.74
CA GLY A 469 -7.83 -37.98 -21.75
C GLY A 469 -7.48 -36.58 -21.27
N LEU A 470 -7.66 -36.26 -19.98
CA LEU A 470 -7.27 -34.96 -19.42
C LEU A 470 -5.74 -34.82 -19.42
N LYS A 471 -5.24 -33.75 -20.03
CA LYS A 471 -3.84 -33.33 -19.92
C LYS A 471 -3.72 -32.21 -18.90
N ALA A 472 -2.87 -32.35 -17.90
CA ALA A 472 -2.58 -31.32 -16.92
C ALA A 472 -1.29 -30.58 -17.30
N GLY A 473 -1.27 -29.27 -17.08
CA GLY A 473 -0.11 -28.41 -17.25
C GLY A 473 -0.15 -27.25 -16.24
N PHE A 474 0.99 -26.60 -16.07
CA PHE A 474 1.10 -25.39 -15.24
C PHE A 474 1.40 -24.21 -16.15
N ILE A 475 0.78 -23.07 -15.82
CA ILE A 475 0.99 -21.79 -16.50
C ILE A 475 1.64 -20.83 -15.50
#